data_cb211588dc9a62e35f40221ef1c94a53
#
_entry.id   cb211588dc9a62e35f40221ef1c94a53
#
_cell.length_a   1.000
_cell.length_b   1.000
_cell.length_c   1.000
_cell.angle_alpha   90.00
_cell.angle_beta   90.00
_cell.angle_gamma   90.00
#
_symmetry.space_group_name_H-M   'P 1'
#
loop_
_entity.id
_entity.type
_entity.pdbx_description
1 polymer ?
#
loop_
_entity_poly.entity_id
_entity_poly.type
_entity_poly.pdbx_seq_one_letter_code
_entity_poly.pdbx_strand_id
1 'polypeptide(L)'
;MCKKVLKKGENALMNKVREIRKERGMSQELLAKNTEISRKYLSMIERQIATPSISIAMRIGGALDVSIDKIFFDLSSAESASYPKPVRFIDLFCGIGGFRYASQYAFDKLGLEGECVFSSDIDKYAQMSYEANFGEKPAGDITKIKASEIPDFDILFGGFPCQAFSICGLQKGFEDKTRGTLFFDIARIIKEKQPQAFVLENVKNLASHDNGKTLKTILEVLRDELGYHVDYHLLNALDFGLPQKRERIIIIGSRKPFVMDWKFDIEKKKSLNDILEKEVEKKHYASPEIVAKRKSMHTASVYPSIWHENKSGNISSYPYSCALRAGASYNYLLVNGERRLTPREMLRLQGFPDSFKMAVSDTQTRKQAGNAIPVNMVAKVIEKFLPLAF
;
A
#
# COMPACT_ATOMS: atom_id res chain seq x y z
N MET A 1 -12.12 -20.18 28.65
CA MET A 1 -12.93 -18.99 28.37
C MET A 1 -12.42 -17.87 29.26
N CYS A 2 -11.78 -16.88 28.71
CA CYS A 2 -11.63 -15.53 29.27
C CYS A 2 -11.04 -14.65 28.17
N LYS A 3 -11.91 -14.00 27.40
CA LYS A 3 -11.55 -12.88 26.53
C LYS A 3 -11.30 -11.68 27.44
N LYS A 4 -10.05 -11.37 27.77
CA LYS A 4 -9.69 -10.06 28.29
C LYS A 4 -9.64 -9.10 27.11
N VAL A 5 -10.68 -8.28 27.00
CA VAL A 5 -10.68 -7.06 26.17
C VAL A 5 -9.65 -6.13 26.80
N LEU A 6 -8.57 -5.84 26.06
CA LEU A 6 -7.60 -4.84 26.45
C LEU A 6 -8.31 -3.48 26.55
N LYS A 7 -8.27 -2.86 27.71
CA LYS A 7 -8.81 -1.52 27.96
C LYS A 7 -7.97 -0.50 27.18
N LYS A 8 -8.63 0.47 26.54
CA LYS A 8 -8.01 1.67 25.97
C LYS A 8 -7.07 2.30 27.01
N GLY A 9 -5.75 2.29 26.75
CA GLY A 9 -4.77 3.01 27.58
C GLY A 9 -3.59 2.19 28.12
N GLU A 10 -3.44 0.88 27.80
CA GLU A 10 -2.21 0.15 28.17
C GLU A 10 -1.19 0.26 27.03
N ASN A 11 -0.06 0.93 27.32
CA ASN A 11 1.11 0.98 26.44
C ASN A 11 1.57 -0.44 26.10
N ALA A 12 1.54 -0.78 24.82
CA ALA A 12 1.98 -2.10 24.35
C ALA A 12 3.51 -2.13 24.30
N LEU A 13 4.13 -2.78 25.26
CA LEU A 13 5.57 -3.05 25.25
C LEU A 13 5.87 -4.00 24.09
N MET A 14 6.61 -3.52 23.09
CA MET A 14 7.04 -4.30 21.94
C MET A 14 8.35 -5.04 22.21
N ASN A 15 8.62 -6.13 21.47
CA ASN A 15 9.86 -6.85 21.65
C ASN A 15 10.44 -7.47 20.36
N LYS A 16 11.77 -7.66 20.35
CA LYS A 16 12.56 -8.33 19.31
C LYS A 16 13.07 -9.72 19.72
N VAL A 17 12.44 -10.33 20.70
CA VAL A 17 12.89 -11.64 21.25
C VAL A 17 13.08 -12.68 20.15
N ARG A 18 12.12 -12.78 19.21
CA ARG A 18 12.17 -13.77 18.12
C ARG A 18 13.33 -13.54 17.16
N GLU A 19 13.61 -12.29 16.82
CA GLU A 19 14.66 -11.89 15.88
C GLU A 19 16.02 -12.20 16.48
N ILE A 20 16.29 -11.65 17.66
CA ILE A 20 17.56 -11.82 18.37
C ILE A 20 17.83 -13.30 18.69
N ARG A 21 16.79 -14.05 19.11
CA ARG A 21 16.93 -15.50 19.33
C ARG A 21 17.39 -16.24 18.07
N LYS A 22 16.82 -15.88 16.89
CA LYS A 22 17.19 -16.48 15.61
C LYS A 22 18.61 -16.12 15.19
N GLU A 23 19.00 -14.86 15.35
CA GLU A 23 20.36 -14.37 15.09
C GLU A 23 21.41 -15.11 15.92
N ARG A 24 21.04 -15.48 17.16
CA ARG A 24 21.88 -16.30 18.07
C ARG A 24 21.79 -17.82 17.79
N GLY A 25 21.08 -18.25 16.73
CA GLY A 25 20.91 -19.67 16.40
C GLY A 25 20.15 -20.48 17.44
N MET A 26 19.41 -19.84 18.34
CA MET A 26 18.79 -20.48 19.50
C MET A 26 17.37 -20.96 19.17
N SER A 27 17.01 -22.21 19.59
CA SER A 27 15.63 -22.70 19.45
C SER A 27 14.68 -22.07 20.48
N GLN A 28 13.37 -22.09 20.24
CA GLN A 28 12.38 -21.66 21.24
C GLN A 28 12.43 -22.53 22.52
N GLU A 29 12.64 -23.84 22.38
CA GLU A 29 12.80 -24.75 23.51
C GLU A 29 13.99 -24.36 24.39
N LEU A 30 15.13 -24.06 23.78
CA LEU A 30 16.35 -23.71 24.50
C LEU A 30 16.20 -22.39 25.24
N LEU A 31 15.65 -21.34 24.56
CA LEU A 31 15.42 -20.05 25.21
C LEU A 31 14.38 -20.17 26.35
N ALA A 32 13.30 -20.92 26.15
CA ALA A 32 12.28 -21.15 27.16
C ALA A 32 12.86 -21.85 28.39
N LYS A 33 13.72 -22.87 28.19
CA LYS A 33 14.44 -23.56 29.25
C LYS A 33 15.38 -22.62 30.01
N ASN A 34 16.19 -21.85 29.31
CA ASN A 34 17.16 -20.92 29.90
C ASN A 34 16.49 -19.76 30.67
N THR A 35 15.24 -19.44 30.33
CA THR A 35 14.47 -18.38 30.99
C THR A 35 13.42 -18.89 31.97
N GLU A 36 13.37 -20.23 32.19
CA GLU A 36 12.42 -20.89 33.08
C GLU A 36 10.95 -20.51 32.84
N ILE A 37 10.57 -20.39 31.56
CA ILE A 37 9.19 -20.18 31.15
C ILE A 37 8.73 -21.28 30.20
N SER A 38 7.41 -21.46 30.06
CA SER A 38 6.90 -22.42 29.08
C SER A 38 7.16 -21.94 27.65
N ARG A 39 7.46 -22.88 26.74
CA ARG A 39 7.59 -22.59 25.31
C ARG A 39 6.35 -21.88 24.76
N LYS A 40 5.14 -22.25 25.24
CA LYS A 40 3.88 -21.61 24.86
C LYS A 40 3.86 -20.13 25.26
N TYR A 41 4.33 -19.80 26.46
CA TYR A 41 4.39 -18.43 26.93
C TYR A 41 5.46 -17.62 26.20
N LEU A 42 6.64 -18.19 25.94
CA LEU A 42 7.66 -17.57 25.08
C LEU A 42 7.11 -17.27 23.68
N SER A 43 6.39 -18.22 23.06
CA SER A 43 5.76 -18.00 21.76
C SER A 43 4.73 -16.88 21.80
N MET A 44 4.00 -16.70 22.88
CA MET A 44 3.06 -15.58 23.04
C MET A 44 3.79 -14.23 23.18
N ILE A 45 4.93 -14.20 23.88
CA ILE A 45 5.79 -13.01 23.95
C ILE A 45 6.33 -12.66 22.56
N GLU A 46 6.97 -13.61 21.86
CA GLU A 46 7.52 -13.41 20.51
C GLU A 46 6.48 -12.96 19.46
N ARG A 47 5.21 -13.29 19.70
CA ARG A 47 4.07 -12.88 18.83
C ARG A 47 3.37 -11.62 19.30
N GLN A 48 3.89 -10.91 20.27
CA GLN A 48 3.28 -9.70 20.85
C GLN A 48 1.88 -9.93 21.48
N ILE A 49 1.58 -11.17 21.89
CA ILE A 49 0.28 -11.54 22.48
C ILE A 49 0.32 -11.42 24.01
N ALA A 50 1.51 -11.53 24.59
CA ALA A 50 1.73 -11.42 26.04
C ALA A 50 2.90 -10.48 26.33
N THR A 51 2.73 -9.61 27.34
CA THR A 51 3.79 -8.77 27.90
C THR A 51 4.44 -9.53 29.07
N PRO A 52 5.76 -9.78 29.06
CA PRO A 52 6.45 -10.41 30.18
C PRO A 52 6.53 -9.47 31.38
N SER A 53 6.62 -10.05 32.58
CA SER A 53 7.03 -9.27 33.75
C SER A 53 8.49 -8.81 33.62
N ILE A 54 8.88 -7.77 34.36
CA ILE A 54 10.26 -7.26 34.35
C ILE A 54 11.25 -8.38 34.66
N SER A 55 10.96 -9.24 35.61
CA SER A 55 11.81 -10.36 35.99
C SER A 55 12.01 -11.37 34.83
N ILE A 56 10.97 -11.65 34.05
CA ILE A 56 11.05 -12.50 32.86
C ILE A 56 11.81 -11.80 31.72
N ALA A 57 11.57 -10.50 31.52
CA ALA A 57 12.30 -9.71 30.54
C ALA A 57 13.81 -9.69 30.83
N MET A 58 14.19 -9.53 32.12
CA MET A 58 15.60 -9.59 32.54
C MET A 58 16.23 -10.99 32.27
N ARG A 59 15.52 -12.09 32.53
CA ARG A 59 15.99 -13.43 32.20
C ARG A 59 16.15 -13.66 30.71
N ILE A 60 15.22 -13.13 29.89
CA ILE A 60 15.32 -13.20 28.43
C ILE A 60 16.54 -12.38 27.96
N GLY A 61 16.75 -11.19 28.49
CA GLY A 61 17.92 -10.37 28.19
C GLY A 61 19.23 -11.07 28.51
N GLY A 62 19.33 -11.64 29.72
CA GLY A 62 20.50 -12.42 30.14
C GLY A 62 20.74 -13.67 29.29
N ALA A 63 19.68 -14.41 28.94
CA ALA A 63 19.78 -15.62 28.11
C ALA A 63 20.17 -15.32 26.65
N LEU A 64 19.84 -14.13 26.14
CA LEU A 64 20.19 -13.66 24.81
C LEU A 64 21.48 -12.82 24.77
N ASP A 65 22.06 -12.50 25.95
CA ASP A 65 23.20 -11.60 26.07
C ASP A 65 22.97 -10.24 25.37
N VAL A 66 21.80 -9.66 25.62
CA VAL A 66 21.38 -8.37 25.07
C VAL A 66 20.63 -7.57 26.14
N SER A 67 20.91 -6.28 26.24
CA SER A 67 20.23 -5.41 27.22
C SER A 67 18.72 -5.31 26.96
N ILE A 68 17.94 -5.20 28.05
CA ILE A 68 16.48 -5.26 28.01
C ILE A 68 15.87 -4.20 27.11
N ASP A 69 16.41 -2.99 27.14
CA ASP A 69 15.98 -1.85 26.32
C ASP A 69 16.15 -2.08 24.82
N LYS A 70 17.09 -2.92 24.41
CA LYS A 70 17.26 -3.36 23.02
C LYS A 70 16.31 -4.48 22.60
N ILE A 71 15.78 -5.23 23.57
CA ILE A 71 14.86 -6.34 23.34
C ILE A 71 13.40 -5.87 23.48
N PHE A 72 13.11 -5.11 24.55
CA PHE A 72 11.77 -4.61 24.89
C PHE A 72 11.79 -3.09 24.86
N PHE A 73 10.89 -2.49 24.11
CA PHE A 73 10.80 -1.03 23.97
C PHE A 73 9.35 -0.60 23.96
N ASP A 74 9.10 0.59 24.51
CA ASP A 74 7.79 1.21 24.50
C ASP A 74 7.73 2.18 23.32
N LEU A 75 6.74 1.98 22.45
CA LEU A 75 6.50 2.90 21.32
C LEU A 75 5.99 4.28 21.80
N SER A 76 5.50 4.40 23.04
CA SER A 76 5.08 5.69 23.61
C SER A 76 6.24 6.53 24.15
N SER A 77 7.40 5.92 24.41
CA SER A 77 8.65 6.59 24.79
C SER A 77 9.55 6.90 23.58
N ALA A 78 9.07 6.64 22.36
CA ALA A 78 9.73 7.14 21.17
C ALA A 78 9.85 8.66 21.34
N GLU A 79 11.08 9.18 21.42
CA GLU A 79 11.38 10.59 21.23
C GLU A 79 10.45 11.12 20.16
N SER A 80 9.79 12.25 20.42
CA SER A 80 8.83 12.83 19.47
C SER A 80 9.46 12.79 18.08
N ALA A 81 8.84 12.07 17.16
CA ALA A 81 9.41 11.85 15.82
C ALA A 81 9.86 13.21 15.27
N SER A 82 11.16 13.36 15.04
CA SER A 82 11.73 14.61 14.52
C SER A 82 11.65 14.53 13.00
N TYR A 83 10.61 15.15 12.45
CA TYR A 83 10.43 15.26 11.00
C TYR A 83 11.24 16.45 10.45
N PRO A 84 11.85 16.30 9.26
CA PRO A 84 12.35 17.44 8.51
C PRO A 84 11.21 18.40 8.16
N LYS A 85 11.49 19.68 7.98
CA LYS A 85 10.50 20.71 7.63
C LYS A 85 10.97 21.46 6.39
N PRO A 86 10.28 21.28 5.24
CA PRO A 86 9.22 20.31 4.97
C PRO A 86 9.73 18.87 4.87
N VAL A 87 8.82 17.88 5.01
CA VAL A 87 9.11 16.46 4.67
C VAL A 87 9.16 16.36 3.15
N ARG A 88 10.34 16.08 2.60
CA ARG A 88 10.55 16.01 1.16
C ARG A 88 10.30 14.60 0.64
N PHE A 89 9.52 14.46 -0.42
CA PHE A 89 9.24 13.15 -0.98
C PHE A 89 9.28 13.14 -2.50
N ILE A 90 9.42 11.95 -3.07
CA ILE A 90 9.29 11.70 -4.50
C ILE A 90 8.14 10.74 -4.78
N ASP A 91 7.51 10.86 -5.97
CA ASP A 91 6.41 10.01 -6.43
C ASP A 91 6.79 9.36 -7.77
N LEU A 92 7.20 8.08 -7.72
CA LEU A 92 7.60 7.31 -8.90
C LEU A 92 6.42 6.51 -9.46
N PHE A 93 6.30 6.48 -10.79
CA PHE A 93 5.14 5.92 -11.48
C PHE A 93 3.86 6.60 -11.01
N CYS A 94 3.93 7.92 -10.88
CA CYS A 94 2.97 8.75 -10.15
C CYS A 94 1.55 8.74 -10.73
N GLY A 95 1.39 8.30 -11.99
CA GLY A 95 0.09 8.26 -12.65
C GLY A 95 -0.59 9.62 -12.63
N ILE A 96 -1.75 9.68 -11.99
CA ILE A 96 -2.53 10.91 -11.80
C ILE A 96 -2.39 11.49 -10.38
N GLY A 97 -1.35 11.10 -9.64
CA GLY A 97 -1.06 11.64 -8.31
C GLY A 97 -1.81 10.96 -7.16
N GLY A 98 -2.02 9.64 -7.25
CA GLY A 98 -2.66 8.90 -6.16
C GLY A 98 -1.87 8.97 -4.86
N PHE A 99 -0.55 8.75 -4.90
CA PHE A 99 0.32 8.91 -3.74
C PHE A 99 0.41 10.38 -3.28
N ARG A 100 0.39 11.34 -4.20
CA ARG A 100 0.40 12.77 -3.89
C ARG A 100 -0.80 13.15 -3.02
N TYR A 101 -2.03 12.73 -3.39
CA TYR A 101 -3.22 12.94 -2.56
C TYR A 101 -3.17 12.15 -1.26
N ALA A 102 -2.71 10.89 -1.30
CA ALA A 102 -2.61 10.07 -0.10
C ALA A 102 -1.63 10.65 0.91
N SER A 103 -0.46 11.12 0.47
CA SER A 103 0.53 11.77 1.33
C SER A 103 0.01 13.09 1.91
N GLN A 104 -0.66 13.92 1.11
CA GLN A 104 -1.25 15.16 1.59
C GLN A 104 -2.26 14.90 2.72
N TYR A 105 -3.18 13.92 2.53
CA TYR A 105 -4.14 13.57 3.58
C TYR A 105 -3.47 13.05 4.86
N ALA A 106 -2.39 12.27 4.72
CA ALA A 106 -1.65 11.78 5.87
C ALA A 106 -0.88 12.91 6.57
N PHE A 107 -0.21 13.79 5.83
CA PHE A 107 0.52 14.93 6.36
C PHE A 107 -0.41 15.90 7.08
N ASP A 108 -1.57 16.24 6.50
CA ASP A 108 -2.58 17.07 7.15
C ASP A 108 -3.03 16.49 8.50
N LYS A 109 -3.23 15.16 8.57
CA LYS A 109 -3.60 14.47 9.82
C LYS A 109 -2.49 14.49 10.87
N LEU A 110 -1.24 14.43 10.44
CA LEU A 110 -0.06 14.44 11.30
C LEU A 110 0.44 15.85 11.63
N GLY A 111 -0.16 16.90 11.05
CA GLY A 111 0.30 18.29 11.21
C GLY A 111 1.67 18.53 10.56
N LEU A 112 1.98 17.82 9.47
CA LEU A 112 3.24 17.91 8.75
C LEU A 112 3.08 18.74 7.48
N GLU A 113 4.15 19.44 7.11
CA GLU A 113 4.31 20.08 5.80
C GLU A 113 5.07 19.14 4.87
N GLY A 114 4.49 18.82 3.72
CA GLY A 114 5.10 17.92 2.73
C GLY A 114 5.42 18.62 1.42
N GLU A 115 6.59 18.35 0.87
CA GLU A 115 7.05 18.86 -0.42
C GLU A 115 7.39 17.69 -1.38
N CYS A 116 6.69 17.63 -2.52
CA CYS A 116 7.09 16.72 -3.60
C CYS A 116 8.20 17.37 -4.40
N VAL A 117 9.40 16.83 -4.28
CA VAL A 117 10.58 17.39 -4.94
C VAL A 117 10.87 16.74 -6.29
N PHE A 118 10.21 15.62 -6.59
CA PHE A 118 10.36 14.93 -7.87
C PHE A 118 9.18 13.97 -8.09
N SER A 119 8.69 13.92 -9.34
CA SER A 119 7.71 12.94 -9.78
C SER A 119 8.06 12.39 -11.16
N SER A 120 7.67 11.15 -11.47
CA SER A 120 7.89 10.57 -12.80
C SER A 120 6.77 9.63 -13.24
N ASP A 121 6.41 9.72 -14.52
CA ASP A 121 5.53 8.77 -15.21
C ASP A 121 5.79 8.83 -16.71
N ILE A 122 5.74 7.68 -17.39
CA ILE A 122 5.95 7.60 -18.85
C ILE A 122 4.71 7.92 -19.66
N ASP A 123 3.49 7.76 -19.09
CA ASP A 123 2.22 8.00 -19.79
C ASP A 123 1.96 9.50 -19.91
N LYS A 124 2.05 10.04 -21.12
CA LYS A 124 1.83 11.46 -21.40
C LYS A 124 0.47 12.01 -20.94
N TYR A 125 -0.58 11.18 -20.96
CA TYR A 125 -1.90 11.57 -20.49
C TYR A 125 -1.97 11.62 -18.97
N ALA A 126 -1.24 10.72 -18.28
CA ALA A 126 -1.08 10.79 -16.85
C ALA A 126 -0.33 12.06 -16.44
N GLN A 127 0.78 12.38 -17.13
CA GLN A 127 1.52 13.63 -16.92
C GLN A 127 0.63 14.88 -17.08
N MET A 128 -0.22 14.93 -18.14
CA MET A 128 -1.16 16.05 -18.36
C MET A 128 -2.14 16.19 -17.18
N SER A 129 -2.70 15.08 -16.70
CA SER A 129 -3.61 15.11 -15.56
C SER A 129 -2.90 15.49 -14.26
N TYR A 130 -1.68 15.01 -14.05
CA TYR A 130 -0.86 15.36 -12.89
C TYR A 130 -0.53 16.86 -12.90
N GLU A 131 -0.01 17.38 -14.00
CA GLU A 131 0.33 18.81 -14.17
C GLU A 131 -0.88 19.72 -13.94
N ALA A 132 -2.05 19.36 -14.48
CA ALA A 132 -3.28 20.13 -14.30
C ALA A 132 -3.74 20.22 -12.83
N ASN A 133 -3.39 19.22 -12.00
CA ASN A 133 -3.80 19.15 -10.59
C ASN A 133 -2.76 19.68 -9.62
N PHE A 134 -1.47 19.56 -9.93
CA PHE A 134 -0.38 19.90 -9.01
C PHE A 134 0.52 21.03 -9.50
N GLY A 135 0.34 21.50 -10.75
CA GLY A 135 1.11 22.62 -11.30
C GLY A 135 2.54 22.26 -11.72
N GLU A 136 2.93 21.00 -11.62
CA GLU A 136 4.26 20.50 -11.99
C GLU A 136 4.14 19.31 -12.95
N LYS A 137 4.97 19.28 -13.97
CA LYS A 137 5.01 18.20 -14.96
C LYS A 137 5.91 17.09 -14.47
N PRO A 138 5.42 15.84 -14.35
CA PRO A 138 6.26 14.71 -14.04
C PRO A 138 7.40 14.52 -15.05
N ALA A 139 8.57 14.14 -14.58
CA ALA A 139 9.63 13.65 -15.43
C ALA A 139 9.17 12.38 -16.17
N GLY A 140 9.73 12.11 -17.33
CA GLY A 140 9.28 10.99 -18.18
C GLY A 140 9.70 9.62 -17.65
N ASP A 141 10.41 8.91 -18.49
CA ASP A 141 10.86 7.53 -18.27
C ASP A 141 11.97 7.47 -17.21
N ILE A 142 11.63 6.92 -16.02
CA ILE A 142 12.57 6.82 -14.89
C ILE A 142 13.81 5.97 -15.22
N THR A 143 13.74 5.06 -16.18
CA THR A 143 14.87 4.23 -16.59
C THR A 143 15.97 5.04 -17.27
N LYS A 144 15.67 6.25 -17.74
CA LYS A 144 16.58 7.18 -18.41
C LYS A 144 17.15 8.26 -17.48
N ILE A 145 16.61 8.36 -16.26
CA ILE A 145 16.99 9.39 -15.29
C ILE A 145 18.02 8.79 -14.33
N LYS A 146 19.16 9.45 -14.17
CA LYS A 146 20.17 9.02 -13.19
C LYS A 146 19.69 9.36 -11.79
N ALA A 147 19.99 8.51 -10.82
CA ALA A 147 19.60 8.77 -9.44
C ALA A 147 20.27 10.05 -8.90
N SER A 148 21.47 10.39 -9.35
CA SER A 148 22.18 11.64 -9.02
C SER A 148 21.46 12.92 -9.47
N GLU A 149 20.61 12.83 -10.51
CA GLU A 149 19.82 13.95 -11.02
C GLU A 149 18.53 14.21 -10.21
N ILE A 150 18.14 13.25 -9.38
CA ILE A 150 16.98 13.37 -8.49
C ILE A 150 17.39 14.16 -7.24
N PRO A 151 16.65 15.19 -6.82
CA PRO A 151 16.90 15.91 -5.57
C PRO A 151 16.94 14.96 -4.36
N ASP A 152 17.58 15.35 -3.26
CA ASP A 152 17.50 14.59 -2.02
C ASP A 152 16.10 14.66 -1.42
N PHE A 153 15.67 13.57 -0.81
CA PHE A 153 14.32 13.41 -0.26
C PHE A 153 14.34 12.46 0.94
N ASP A 154 13.29 12.55 1.75
CA ASP A 154 13.12 11.77 2.98
C ASP A 154 12.32 10.50 2.73
N ILE A 155 11.33 10.54 1.81
CA ILE A 155 10.39 9.45 1.55
C ILE A 155 10.27 9.19 0.06
N LEU A 156 10.29 7.90 -0.34
CA LEU A 156 9.95 7.45 -1.68
C LEU A 156 8.56 6.81 -1.69
N PHE A 157 7.69 7.33 -2.55
CA PHE A 157 6.44 6.68 -2.92
C PHE A 157 6.54 6.08 -4.33
N GLY A 158 5.98 4.87 -4.53
CA GLY A 158 6.03 4.25 -5.86
C GLY A 158 5.02 3.14 -6.07
N GLY A 159 4.14 3.32 -7.06
CA GLY A 159 3.19 2.31 -7.54
C GLY A 159 3.72 1.64 -8.81
N PHE A 160 4.68 0.74 -8.71
CA PHE A 160 5.34 0.16 -9.86
C PHE A 160 4.51 -0.97 -10.51
N PRO A 161 4.53 -1.09 -11.86
CA PRO A 161 3.80 -2.15 -12.56
C PRO A 161 4.40 -3.53 -12.29
N CYS A 162 3.52 -4.54 -12.16
CA CYS A 162 3.92 -5.94 -12.05
C CYS A 162 4.37 -6.43 -13.44
N GLN A 163 5.67 -6.39 -13.69
CA GLN A 163 6.30 -6.98 -14.88
C GLN A 163 6.99 -8.29 -14.51
N ALA A 164 7.04 -9.24 -15.44
CA ALA A 164 7.73 -10.50 -15.23
C ALA A 164 9.21 -10.26 -14.95
N PHE A 165 9.72 -10.79 -13.84
CA PHE A 165 11.14 -10.86 -13.56
C PHE A 165 11.76 -11.89 -14.50
N SER A 166 12.71 -11.52 -15.35
CA SER A 166 13.49 -12.50 -16.08
C SER A 166 14.49 -13.15 -15.10
N ILE A 167 14.35 -14.45 -14.91
CA ILE A 167 15.11 -15.24 -13.92
C ILE A 167 16.62 -15.29 -14.23
N CYS A 168 17.04 -14.91 -15.42
CA CYS A 168 18.44 -15.02 -15.85
C CYS A 168 19.46 -14.15 -15.10
N GLY A 169 19.03 -13.19 -14.27
CA GLY A 169 19.90 -12.24 -13.57
C GLY A 169 20.09 -12.45 -12.07
N LEU A 170 19.45 -13.43 -11.45
CA LEU A 170 19.43 -13.58 -9.98
C LEU A 170 20.78 -13.95 -9.33
N GLN A 171 21.80 -14.36 -10.12
CA GLN A 171 23.08 -14.84 -9.55
C GLN A 171 24.21 -13.81 -9.49
N LYS A 172 24.04 -12.59 -10.04
CA LYS A 172 25.14 -11.61 -10.19
C LYS A 172 24.97 -10.27 -9.43
N GLY A 173 24.05 -10.18 -8.47
CA GLY A 173 23.88 -8.95 -7.68
C GLY A 173 23.32 -7.75 -8.48
N PHE A 174 23.44 -6.57 -7.93
CA PHE A 174 22.89 -5.30 -8.43
C PHE A 174 23.42 -4.84 -9.80
N GLU A 175 24.59 -5.34 -10.21
CA GLU A 175 25.30 -4.88 -11.41
C GLU A 175 24.81 -5.49 -12.73
N ASP A 176 23.87 -6.46 -12.67
CA ASP A 176 23.37 -7.11 -13.87
C ASP A 176 22.34 -6.25 -14.62
N LYS A 177 22.76 -5.61 -15.71
CA LYS A 177 21.94 -4.79 -16.61
C LYS A 177 20.78 -5.55 -17.27
N THR A 178 20.68 -6.87 -17.08
CA THR A 178 19.59 -7.72 -17.61
C THR A 178 18.36 -7.78 -16.71
N ARG A 179 18.40 -7.17 -15.53
CA ARG A 179 17.29 -7.10 -14.56
C ARG A 179 16.17 -6.14 -14.96
N GLY A 180 15.76 -6.10 -16.19
CA GLY A 180 14.83 -5.16 -16.83
C GLY A 180 13.45 -4.97 -16.23
N THR A 181 13.30 -4.91 -14.90
CA THR A 181 12.04 -4.56 -14.25
C THR A 181 12.14 -3.24 -13.50
N LEU A 182 11.09 -2.45 -13.58
CA LEU A 182 11.00 -1.11 -12.98
C LEU A 182 11.18 -1.08 -11.45
N PHE A 183 11.06 -2.23 -10.77
CA PHE A 183 11.44 -2.36 -9.36
C PHE A 183 12.95 -2.08 -9.14
N PHE A 184 13.82 -2.52 -10.05
CA PHE A 184 15.26 -2.27 -9.90
C PHE A 184 15.62 -0.80 -10.14
N ASP A 185 14.79 -0.03 -10.84
CA ASP A 185 14.93 1.42 -10.90
C ASP A 185 14.62 2.08 -9.56
N ILE A 186 13.59 1.59 -8.84
CA ILE A 186 13.33 2.01 -7.46
C ILE A 186 14.53 1.66 -6.58
N ALA A 187 15.01 0.42 -6.66
CA ALA A 187 16.10 -0.07 -5.83
C ALA A 187 17.42 0.72 -6.04
N ARG A 188 17.78 1.07 -7.30
CA ARG A 188 18.95 1.90 -7.57
C ARG A 188 18.82 3.32 -7.00
N ILE A 189 17.63 3.91 -7.04
CA ILE A 189 17.38 5.23 -6.46
C ILE A 189 17.47 5.16 -4.93
N ILE A 190 16.86 4.16 -4.29
CA ILE A 190 16.97 3.94 -2.85
C ILE A 190 18.44 3.73 -2.46
N LYS A 191 19.20 2.94 -3.23
CA LYS A 191 20.62 2.68 -2.97
C LYS A 191 21.46 3.96 -2.96
N GLU A 192 21.25 4.84 -3.93
CA GLU A 192 22.03 6.06 -4.05
C GLU A 192 21.57 7.16 -3.09
N LYS A 193 20.26 7.33 -2.93
CA LYS A 193 19.67 8.43 -2.15
C LYS A 193 19.45 8.12 -0.68
N GLN A 194 19.40 6.85 -0.31
CA GLN A 194 19.25 6.41 1.09
C GLN A 194 18.13 7.14 1.85
N PRO A 195 16.87 7.23 1.32
CA PRO A 195 15.78 7.92 2.01
C PRO A 195 15.51 7.29 3.38
N GLN A 196 14.91 8.06 4.28
CA GLN A 196 14.52 7.56 5.61
C GLN A 196 13.47 6.45 5.51
N ALA A 197 12.53 6.60 4.56
CA ALA A 197 11.44 5.64 4.39
C ALA A 197 11.00 5.47 2.93
N PHE A 198 10.25 4.41 2.66
CA PHE A 198 9.53 4.23 1.40
C PHE A 198 8.18 3.54 1.62
N VAL A 199 7.23 3.81 0.74
CA VAL A 199 5.95 3.10 0.62
C VAL A 199 5.75 2.71 -0.84
N LEU A 200 5.69 1.40 -1.10
CA LEU A 200 5.51 0.86 -2.43
C LEU A 200 4.16 0.15 -2.55
N GLU A 201 3.53 0.26 -3.71
CA GLU A 201 2.26 -0.42 -4.00
C GLU A 201 2.40 -1.34 -5.21
N ASN A 202 1.71 -2.47 -5.15
CA ASN A 202 1.56 -3.35 -6.31
C ASN A 202 0.24 -4.12 -6.24
N VAL A 203 -0.11 -4.80 -7.35
CA VAL A 203 -1.30 -5.64 -7.42
C VAL A 203 -1.16 -6.90 -6.55
N LYS A 204 -2.29 -7.44 -6.07
CA LYS A 204 -2.35 -8.70 -5.27
C LYS A 204 -1.52 -9.83 -5.88
N ASN A 205 -1.55 -9.95 -7.22
CA ASN A 205 -0.87 -11.05 -7.91
C ASN A 205 0.65 -11.06 -7.71
N LEU A 206 1.27 -9.96 -7.26
CA LEU A 206 2.69 -9.94 -6.92
C LEU A 206 3.03 -11.00 -5.85
N ALA A 207 2.14 -11.23 -4.89
CA ALA A 207 2.35 -12.21 -3.81
C ALA A 207 2.41 -13.66 -4.30
N SER A 208 1.73 -13.98 -5.43
CA SER A 208 1.70 -15.33 -6.01
C SER A 208 2.49 -15.44 -7.31
N HIS A 209 3.00 -14.33 -7.85
CA HIS A 209 3.75 -14.33 -9.10
C HIS A 209 5.01 -15.19 -8.98
N ASP A 210 5.22 -16.07 -9.97
CA ASP A 210 6.29 -17.05 -9.99
C ASP A 210 6.40 -17.86 -8.67
N ASN A 211 5.26 -18.39 -8.21
CA ASN A 211 5.17 -19.14 -6.95
C ASN A 211 5.70 -18.36 -5.72
N GLY A 212 5.52 -17.03 -5.71
CA GLY A 212 5.97 -16.14 -4.64
C GLY A 212 7.43 -15.70 -4.72
N LYS A 213 8.20 -16.19 -5.69
CA LYS A 213 9.63 -15.85 -5.82
C LYS A 213 9.83 -14.36 -6.10
N THR A 214 8.95 -13.74 -6.89
CA THR A 214 9.04 -12.32 -7.21
C THR A 214 8.98 -11.44 -5.96
N LEU A 215 8.00 -11.65 -5.10
CA LEU A 215 7.90 -10.89 -3.84
C LEU A 215 9.09 -11.19 -2.92
N LYS A 216 9.50 -12.46 -2.83
CA LYS A 216 10.67 -12.86 -2.04
C LYS A 216 11.92 -12.09 -2.48
N THR A 217 12.20 -12.04 -3.78
CA THR A 217 13.35 -11.29 -4.34
C THR A 217 13.26 -9.79 -4.02
N ILE A 218 12.08 -9.16 -4.17
CA ILE A 218 11.87 -7.77 -3.80
C ILE A 218 12.25 -7.54 -2.33
N LEU A 219 11.77 -8.39 -1.43
CA LEU A 219 12.04 -8.27 0.01
C LEU A 219 13.50 -8.51 0.35
N GLU A 220 14.17 -9.48 -0.29
CA GLU A 220 15.60 -9.74 -0.14
C GLU A 220 16.44 -8.53 -0.59
N VAL A 221 16.16 -7.95 -1.76
CA VAL A 221 16.85 -6.73 -2.21
C VAL A 221 16.67 -5.59 -1.22
N LEU A 222 15.45 -5.32 -0.78
CA LEU A 222 15.18 -4.21 0.14
C LEU A 222 15.80 -4.42 1.53
N ARG A 223 15.80 -5.64 2.05
CA ARG A 223 16.31 -5.98 3.40
C ARG A 223 17.81 -6.24 3.40
N ASP A 224 18.24 -7.15 2.54
CA ASP A 224 19.59 -7.73 2.65
C ASP A 224 20.62 -6.94 1.84
N GLU A 225 20.20 -6.41 0.64
CA GLU A 225 21.12 -5.61 -0.19
C GLU A 225 21.08 -4.11 0.15
N LEU A 226 19.90 -3.56 0.51
CA LEU A 226 19.71 -2.13 0.81
C LEU A 226 19.68 -1.80 2.30
N GLY A 227 19.55 -2.80 3.17
CA GLY A 227 19.65 -2.65 4.63
C GLY A 227 18.44 -2.00 5.30
N TYR A 228 17.26 -2.05 4.68
CA TYR A 228 16.03 -1.50 5.27
C TYR A 228 15.29 -2.51 6.12
N HIS A 229 14.68 -2.03 7.20
CA HIS A 229 13.63 -2.79 7.88
C HIS A 229 12.36 -2.71 7.03
N VAL A 230 11.82 -3.87 6.62
CA VAL A 230 10.73 -3.93 5.64
C VAL A 230 9.60 -4.82 6.16
N ASP A 231 8.38 -4.31 6.06
CA ASP A 231 7.15 -5.06 6.29
C ASP A 231 6.19 -4.88 5.11
N TYR A 232 5.23 -5.79 4.96
CA TYR A 232 4.25 -5.71 3.88
C TYR A 232 2.92 -6.35 4.26
N HIS A 233 1.84 -5.88 3.64
CA HIS A 233 0.52 -6.45 3.86
C HIS A 233 -0.35 -6.39 2.61
N LEU A 234 -1.28 -7.34 2.49
CA LEU A 234 -2.33 -7.34 1.48
C LEU A 234 -3.56 -6.65 2.04
N LEU A 235 -3.92 -5.50 1.49
CA LEU A 235 -5.03 -4.67 1.93
C LEU A 235 -6.14 -4.61 0.88
N ASN A 236 -7.38 -4.37 1.31
CA ASN A 236 -8.53 -4.20 0.44
C ASN A 236 -9.17 -2.83 0.64
N ALA A 237 -9.37 -2.07 -0.43
CA ALA A 237 -9.96 -0.73 -0.37
C ALA A 237 -11.34 -0.67 0.31
N LEU A 238 -12.12 -1.78 0.29
CA LEU A 238 -13.37 -1.90 1.05
C LEU A 238 -13.19 -1.67 2.55
N ASP A 239 -12.08 -2.13 3.11
CA ASP A 239 -11.77 -2.01 4.53
C ASP A 239 -11.36 -0.59 4.92
N PHE A 240 -11.11 0.28 3.92
CA PHE A 240 -10.70 1.67 4.08
C PHE A 240 -11.76 2.69 3.65
N GLY A 241 -13.01 2.26 3.65
CA GLY A 241 -14.16 3.13 3.42
C GLY A 241 -14.46 3.45 1.95
N LEU A 242 -13.81 2.80 0.98
CA LEU A 242 -14.13 2.93 -0.43
C LEU A 242 -15.04 1.77 -0.87
N PRO A 243 -16.17 2.00 -1.56
CA PRO A 243 -17.05 0.93 -2.02
C PRO A 243 -16.48 0.27 -3.29
N GLN A 244 -15.24 -0.24 -3.19
CA GLN A 244 -14.55 -0.95 -4.26
C GLN A 244 -13.74 -2.11 -3.69
N LYS A 245 -14.01 -3.34 -4.17
CA LYS A 245 -13.19 -4.50 -3.88
C LYS A 245 -11.91 -4.43 -4.71
N ARG A 246 -10.85 -3.83 -4.13
CA ARG A 246 -9.55 -3.63 -4.77
C ARG A 246 -8.45 -4.02 -3.80
N GLU A 247 -7.87 -5.19 -4.01
CA GLU A 247 -6.80 -5.73 -3.18
C GLU A 247 -5.44 -5.29 -3.73
N ARG A 248 -4.58 -4.77 -2.83
CA ARG A 248 -3.24 -4.29 -3.14
C ARG A 248 -2.25 -4.73 -2.08
N ILE A 249 -1.07 -5.12 -2.52
CA ILE A 249 0.05 -5.32 -1.63
C ILE A 249 0.73 -3.97 -1.40
N ILE A 250 0.90 -3.62 -0.12
CA ILE A 250 1.65 -2.43 0.29
C ILE A 250 2.92 -2.93 0.96
N ILE A 251 4.07 -2.42 0.52
CA ILE A 251 5.39 -2.70 1.08
C ILE A 251 5.91 -1.40 1.68
N ILE A 252 6.25 -1.41 2.96
CA ILE A 252 6.80 -0.27 3.67
C ILE A 252 8.20 -0.58 4.16
N GLY A 253 9.07 0.40 4.16
CA GLY A 253 10.42 0.22 4.67
C GLY A 253 10.99 1.48 5.29
N SER A 254 11.79 1.31 6.33
CA SER A 254 12.47 2.38 7.05
C SER A 254 13.92 1.99 7.36
N ARG A 255 14.81 2.99 7.48
CA ARG A 255 16.17 2.80 7.98
C ARG A 255 16.18 2.51 9.49
N LYS A 256 15.15 2.96 10.22
CA LYS A 256 14.94 2.61 11.63
C LYS A 256 14.13 1.34 11.75
N PRO A 257 14.40 0.48 12.75
CA PRO A 257 13.53 -0.64 13.07
C PRO A 257 12.13 -0.14 13.45
N PHE A 258 11.10 -0.83 12.97
CA PHE A 258 9.72 -0.54 13.32
C PHE A 258 8.88 -1.81 13.39
N VAL A 259 7.70 -1.71 14.00
CA VAL A 259 6.68 -2.75 14.00
C VAL A 259 5.36 -2.11 13.61
N MET A 260 4.81 -2.53 12.46
CA MET A 260 3.54 -2.02 11.96
C MET A 260 2.38 -2.89 12.43
N ASP A 261 1.43 -2.29 13.15
CA ASP A 261 0.12 -2.91 13.36
C ASP A 261 -0.79 -2.58 12.16
N TRP A 262 -1.12 -3.58 11.34
CA TRP A 262 -1.94 -3.44 10.13
C TRP A 262 -3.45 -3.40 10.40
N LYS A 263 -3.86 -3.11 11.63
CA LYS A 263 -5.27 -2.85 11.97
C LYS A 263 -5.55 -1.36 11.85
N PHE A 264 -6.63 -1.02 11.20
CA PHE A 264 -7.02 0.36 10.95
C PHE A 264 -8.45 0.61 11.42
N ASP A 265 -8.63 1.71 12.16
CA ASP A 265 -9.95 2.19 12.53
C ASP A 265 -10.47 3.12 11.42
N ILE A 266 -11.58 2.76 10.80
CA ILE A 266 -12.20 3.51 9.72
C ILE A 266 -13.52 4.11 10.22
N GLU A 267 -13.50 5.41 10.47
CA GLU A 267 -14.64 6.15 11.03
C GLU A 267 -15.84 6.20 10.08
N LYS A 268 -15.58 6.32 8.76
CA LYS A 268 -16.62 6.49 7.74
C LYS A 268 -16.41 5.57 6.54
N LYS A 269 -17.41 4.74 6.26
CA LYS A 269 -17.47 3.93 5.04
C LYS A 269 -18.43 4.59 4.05
N LYS A 270 -17.95 4.86 2.85
CA LYS A 270 -18.78 5.33 1.73
C LYS A 270 -19.58 4.16 1.16
N SER A 271 -20.78 4.45 0.73
CA SER A 271 -21.64 3.56 -0.07
C SER A 271 -21.59 3.95 -1.54
N LEU A 272 -22.25 3.19 -2.41
CA LEU A 272 -22.40 3.59 -3.80
C LEU A 272 -23.23 4.89 -3.95
N ASN A 273 -24.15 5.20 -3.03
CA ASN A 273 -24.89 6.47 -3.05
C ASN A 273 -23.97 7.69 -2.87
N ASP A 274 -22.85 7.54 -2.17
CA ASP A 274 -21.87 8.61 -1.97
C ASP A 274 -20.94 8.79 -3.19
N ILE A 275 -20.96 7.83 -4.12
CA ILE A 275 -20.09 7.79 -5.31
C ILE A 275 -20.86 8.20 -6.57
N LEU A 276 -22.09 7.68 -6.73
CA LEU A 276 -22.84 7.80 -7.96
C LEU A 276 -23.41 9.20 -8.16
N GLU A 277 -23.32 9.70 -9.40
CA GLU A 277 -23.92 10.97 -9.81
C GLU A 277 -25.43 10.81 -9.97
N LYS A 278 -26.17 11.84 -9.54
CA LYS A 278 -27.64 11.84 -9.60
C LYS A 278 -28.14 11.93 -11.05
N GLU A 279 -27.47 12.75 -11.84
CA GLU A 279 -27.78 12.96 -13.25
C GLU A 279 -26.59 12.53 -14.10
N VAL A 280 -26.83 11.72 -15.10
CA VAL A 280 -25.80 11.14 -15.97
C VAL A 280 -26.19 11.26 -17.43
N GLU A 281 -25.29 11.74 -18.26
CA GLU A 281 -25.50 11.90 -19.69
C GLU A 281 -25.83 10.56 -20.37
N LYS A 282 -26.67 10.62 -21.40
CA LYS A 282 -27.13 9.44 -22.20
C LYS A 282 -25.97 8.63 -22.78
N LYS A 283 -24.84 9.26 -23.09
CA LYS A 283 -23.63 8.57 -23.61
C LYS A 283 -23.11 7.47 -22.70
N HIS A 284 -23.42 7.51 -21.40
CA HIS A 284 -22.97 6.52 -20.44
C HIS A 284 -23.93 5.31 -20.33
N TYR A 285 -25.12 5.39 -20.88
CA TYR A 285 -26.03 4.24 -20.86
C TYR A 285 -25.56 3.16 -21.85
N ALA A 286 -25.75 1.90 -21.48
CA ALA A 286 -25.55 0.78 -22.38
C ALA A 286 -26.68 0.72 -23.42
N SER A 287 -26.46 0.05 -24.54
CA SER A 287 -27.53 -0.12 -25.51
C SER A 287 -28.71 -0.94 -24.94
N PRO A 288 -29.93 -0.71 -25.42
CA PRO A 288 -31.12 -1.44 -24.96
C PRO A 288 -30.94 -2.97 -25.00
N GLU A 289 -30.24 -3.49 -26.03
CA GLU A 289 -29.98 -4.91 -26.19
C GLU A 289 -29.07 -5.46 -25.07
N ILE A 290 -28.02 -4.69 -24.71
CA ILE A 290 -27.13 -5.07 -23.62
C ILE A 290 -27.88 -5.07 -22.30
N VAL A 291 -28.68 -4.05 -22.03
CA VAL A 291 -29.50 -3.93 -20.83
C VAL A 291 -30.49 -5.08 -20.74
N ALA A 292 -31.24 -5.36 -21.81
CA ALA A 292 -32.22 -6.45 -21.88
C ALA A 292 -31.55 -7.79 -21.63
N LYS A 293 -30.42 -8.08 -22.31
CA LYS A 293 -29.65 -9.31 -22.11
C LYS A 293 -29.23 -9.46 -20.66
N ARG A 294 -28.69 -8.42 -20.03
CA ARG A 294 -28.24 -8.50 -18.64
C ARG A 294 -29.37 -8.73 -17.66
N LYS A 295 -30.49 -8.03 -17.85
CA LYS A 295 -31.68 -8.18 -16.99
C LYS A 295 -32.37 -9.53 -17.16
N SER A 296 -32.26 -10.17 -18.33
CA SER A 296 -32.76 -11.55 -18.51
C SER A 296 -31.89 -12.61 -17.83
N MET A 297 -30.61 -12.32 -17.61
CA MET A 297 -29.65 -13.26 -17.01
C MET A 297 -29.44 -13.08 -15.51
N HIS A 298 -29.79 -11.92 -14.95
CA HIS A 298 -29.49 -11.60 -13.56
C HIS A 298 -30.48 -10.59 -12.97
N THR A 299 -30.79 -10.78 -11.69
CA THR A 299 -31.57 -9.85 -10.87
C THR A 299 -30.74 -9.48 -9.63
N ALA A 300 -30.60 -8.18 -9.37
CA ALA A 300 -29.88 -7.71 -8.19
C ALA A 300 -30.76 -7.79 -6.94
N SER A 301 -30.17 -8.16 -5.81
CA SER A 301 -30.83 -8.18 -4.49
C SER A 301 -30.77 -6.84 -3.78
N VAL A 302 -29.87 -5.92 -4.19
CA VAL A 302 -29.68 -4.60 -3.58
C VAL A 302 -29.52 -3.52 -4.64
N TYR A 303 -29.93 -2.28 -4.31
CA TYR A 303 -29.82 -1.10 -5.15
C TYR A 303 -29.35 0.10 -4.31
N PRO A 304 -28.45 0.99 -4.85
CA PRO A 304 -27.75 0.79 -6.12
C PRO A 304 -26.75 -0.37 -6.04
N SER A 305 -26.48 -0.98 -7.19
CA SER A 305 -25.51 -2.06 -7.31
C SER A 305 -24.65 -1.92 -8.56
N ILE A 306 -23.42 -2.47 -8.49
CA ILE A 306 -22.57 -2.59 -9.67
C ILE A 306 -22.63 -4.03 -10.17
N TRP A 307 -23.05 -4.16 -11.42
CA TRP A 307 -23.14 -5.45 -12.13
C TRP A 307 -21.86 -5.70 -12.87
N HIS A 308 -21.22 -6.81 -12.54
CA HIS A 308 -19.97 -7.25 -13.16
C HIS A 308 -20.20 -8.45 -14.08
N GLU A 309 -19.83 -8.31 -15.34
CA GLU A 309 -19.77 -9.42 -16.29
C GLU A 309 -18.33 -9.93 -16.37
N ASN A 310 -18.14 -11.20 -16.05
CA ASN A 310 -16.81 -11.85 -16.15
C ASN A 310 -16.49 -12.26 -17.60
N LYS A 311 -15.28 -12.79 -17.83
CA LYS A 311 -14.86 -13.22 -19.19
C LYS A 311 -15.70 -14.38 -19.76
N SER A 312 -16.36 -15.16 -18.91
CA SER A 312 -17.23 -16.26 -19.29
C SER A 312 -18.70 -15.81 -19.51
N GLY A 313 -18.99 -14.50 -19.41
CA GLY A 313 -20.33 -13.95 -19.59
C GLY A 313 -21.23 -14.05 -18.36
N ASN A 314 -20.77 -14.60 -17.24
CA ASN A 314 -21.55 -14.66 -16.01
C ASN A 314 -21.65 -13.28 -15.37
N ILE A 315 -22.88 -12.94 -14.89
CA ILE A 315 -23.19 -11.66 -14.27
C ILE A 315 -23.37 -11.84 -12.77
N SER A 316 -22.79 -10.93 -12.00
CA SER A 316 -22.99 -10.79 -10.55
C SER A 316 -23.17 -9.31 -10.20
N SER A 317 -23.90 -9.04 -9.11
CA SER A 317 -24.12 -7.66 -8.62
C SER A 317 -23.71 -7.53 -7.16
N TYR A 318 -23.15 -6.36 -6.82
CA TYR A 318 -22.66 -6.09 -5.47
C TYR A 318 -23.01 -4.66 -5.04
N PRO A 319 -23.16 -4.37 -3.73
CA PRO A 319 -23.29 -3.01 -3.21
C PRO A 319 -21.99 -2.21 -3.25
N TYR A 320 -21.02 -2.67 -4.02
CA TYR A 320 -19.71 -2.07 -4.25
C TYR A 320 -19.20 -2.40 -5.64
N SER A 321 -18.21 -1.67 -6.13
CA SER A 321 -17.55 -1.96 -7.41
C SER A 321 -16.51 -3.09 -7.28
N CYS A 322 -16.40 -3.95 -8.27
CA CYS A 322 -15.19 -4.72 -8.50
C CYS A 322 -14.03 -3.79 -8.84
N ALA A 323 -12.80 -4.28 -8.78
CA ALA A 323 -11.62 -3.48 -9.10
C ALA A 323 -11.72 -2.87 -10.50
N LEU A 324 -11.52 -1.56 -10.58
CA LEU A 324 -11.40 -0.85 -11.85
C LEU A 324 -10.16 -1.34 -12.59
N ARG A 325 -10.26 -1.53 -13.91
CA ARG A 325 -9.20 -2.05 -14.77
C ARG A 325 -9.01 -1.14 -15.99
N ALA A 326 -7.79 -0.70 -16.25
CA ALA A 326 -7.45 0.19 -17.36
C ALA A 326 -7.80 -0.38 -18.75
N GLY A 327 -7.59 -1.68 -18.94
CA GLY A 327 -7.81 -2.37 -20.23
C GLY A 327 -9.12 -3.15 -20.32
N ALA A 328 -10.10 -2.94 -19.43
CA ALA A 328 -11.36 -3.67 -19.47
C ALA A 328 -12.29 -3.15 -20.56
N SER A 329 -13.17 -4.06 -21.07
CA SER A 329 -14.25 -3.68 -21.98
C SER A 329 -15.15 -2.59 -21.38
N TYR A 330 -15.79 -1.79 -22.25
CA TYR A 330 -16.58 -0.65 -21.81
C TYR A 330 -17.73 -1.03 -20.86
N ASN A 331 -18.35 -2.17 -21.06
CA ASN A 331 -19.54 -2.62 -20.34
C ASN A 331 -19.27 -3.67 -19.27
N TYR A 332 -18.02 -3.92 -18.86
CA TYR A 332 -17.73 -4.94 -17.84
C TYR A 332 -18.31 -4.62 -16.46
N LEU A 333 -18.51 -3.32 -16.16
CA LEU A 333 -19.23 -2.85 -14.96
C LEU A 333 -20.38 -1.95 -15.39
N LEU A 334 -21.58 -2.27 -14.94
CA LEU A 334 -22.76 -1.41 -15.14
C LEU A 334 -23.43 -1.13 -13.80
N VAL A 335 -23.78 0.12 -13.58
CA VAL A 335 -24.63 0.56 -12.47
C VAL A 335 -26.04 0.05 -12.75
N ASN A 336 -26.59 -0.74 -11.84
CA ASN A 336 -27.94 -1.34 -11.91
C ASN A 336 -28.20 -2.16 -13.20
N GLY A 337 -27.12 -2.61 -13.86
CA GLY A 337 -27.23 -3.31 -15.14
C GLY A 337 -27.55 -2.40 -16.34
N GLU A 338 -27.58 -1.08 -16.19
CA GLU A 338 -28.10 -0.12 -17.18
C GLU A 338 -27.06 0.82 -17.77
N ARG A 339 -26.18 1.35 -16.94
CA ARG A 339 -25.22 2.36 -17.37
C ARG A 339 -23.81 2.11 -16.90
N ARG A 340 -22.84 2.59 -17.62
CA ARG A 340 -21.43 2.63 -17.23
C ARG A 340 -21.23 3.62 -16.10
N LEU A 341 -20.18 3.40 -15.31
CA LEU A 341 -19.65 4.42 -14.43
C LEU A 341 -19.13 5.61 -15.24
N THR A 342 -19.40 6.82 -14.78
CA THR A 342 -18.78 8.02 -15.35
C THR A 342 -17.31 8.11 -14.95
N PRO A 343 -16.47 8.88 -15.64
CA PRO A 343 -15.08 9.12 -15.21
C PRO A 343 -14.99 9.69 -13.79
N ARG A 344 -15.91 10.58 -13.40
CA ARG A 344 -15.98 11.16 -12.06
C ARG A 344 -16.27 10.10 -10.99
N GLU A 345 -17.25 9.24 -11.24
CA GLU A 345 -17.59 8.13 -10.35
C GLU A 345 -16.42 7.16 -10.18
N MET A 346 -15.67 6.89 -11.27
CA MET A 346 -14.48 6.03 -11.20
C MET A 346 -13.36 6.65 -10.36
N LEU A 347 -13.13 7.96 -10.44
CA LEU A 347 -12.19 8.68 -9.60
C LEU A 347 -12.62 8.68 -8.13
N ARG A 348 -13.92 8.90 -7.85
CA ARG A 348 -14.47 8.80 -6.48
C ARG A 348 -14.30 7.40 -5.88
N LEU A 349 -14.45 6.34 -6.69
CA LEU A 349 -14.18 4.96 -6.28
C LEU A 349 -12.72 4.71 -5.91
N GLN A 350 -11.78 5.48 -6.46
CA GLN A 350 -10.37 5.45 -6.07
C GLN A 350 -10.03 6.41 -4.92
N GLY A 351 -11.00 7.21 -4.45
CA GLY A 351 -10.80 8.15 -3.35
C GLY A 351 -10.28 9.53 -3.75
N PHE A 352 -10.25 9.85 -5.04
CA PHE A 352 -9.91 11.20 -5.49
C PHE A 352 -10.99 12.19 -5.10
N PRO A 353 -10.64 13.44 -4.77
CA PRO A 353 -11.61 14.49 -4.45
C PRO A 353 -12.35 14.98 -5.69
N ASP A 354 -13.53 15.58 -5.51
CA ASP A 354 -14.30 16.16 -6.60
C ASP A 354 -13.61 17.37 -7.26
N SER A 355 -12.69 18.00 -6.55
CA SER A 355 -11.83 19.07 -7.07
C SER A 355 -10.80 18.59 -8.08
N PHE A 356 -10.57 17.27 -8.21
CA PHE A 356 -9.64 16.71 -9.20
C PHE A 356 -10.05 17.12 -10.62
N LYS A 357 -9.15 17.79 -11.34
CA LYS A 357 -9.36 18.26 -12.71
C LYS A 357 -9.14 17.11 -13.70
N MET A 358 -10.17 16.76 -14.46
CA MET A 358 -10.09 15.77 -15.55
C MET A 358 -9.58 16.48 -16.81
N ALA A 359 -8.27 16.51 -16.99
CA ALA A 359 -7.61 17.27 -18.06
C ALA A 359 -7.51 16.51 -19.40
N VAL A 360 -8.06 15.30 -19.48
CA VAL A 360 -8.01 14.43 -20.66
C VAL A 360 -9.39 13.87 -20.99
N SER A 361 -9.51 13.16 -22.12
CA SER A 361 -10.79 12.56 -22.53
C SER A 361 -11.32 11.53 -21.52
N ASP A 362 -12.64 11.28 -21.54
CA ASP A 362 -13.31 10.27 -20.71
C ASP A 362 -12.62 8.90 -20.81
N THR A 363 -12.19 8.50 -22.00
CA THR A 363 -11.49 7.23 -22.25
C THR A 363 -10.16 7.19 -21.52
N GLN A 364 -9.38 8.27 -21.56
CA GLN A 364 -8.10 8.34 -20.86
C GLN A 364 -8.31 8.43 -19.34
N THR A 365 -9.27 9.22 -18.88
CA THR A 365 -9.60 9.30 -17.44
C THR A 365 -10.01 7.94 -16.88
N ARG A 366 -10.79 7.15 -17.63
CA ARG A 366 -11.13 5.75 -17.24
C ARG A 366 -9.91 4.86 -17.14
N LYS A 367 -8.98 4.94 -18.11
CA LYS A 367 -7.70 4.19 -18.06
C LYS A 367 -6.88 4.61 -16.85
N GLN A 368 -6.78 5.90 -16.59
CA GLN A 368 -6.09 6.47 -15.42
C GLN A 368 -6.69 6.00 -14.11
N ALA A 369 -8.01 6.09 -13.94
CA ALA A 369 -8.70 5.58 -12.74
C ALA A 369 -8.50 4.07 -12.53
N GLY A 370 -8.43 3.29 -13.62
CA GLY A 370 -8.13 1.85 -13.58
C GLY A 370 -6.71 1.55 -13.06
N ASN A 371 -5.73 2.39 -13.39
CA ASN A 371 -4.34 2.27 -12.95
C ASN A 371 -4.10 2.88 -11.56
N ALA A 372 -4.92 3.85 -11.14
CA ALA A 372 -4.69 4.58 -9.89
C ALA A 372 -4.74 3.68 -8.65
N ILE A 373 -4.01 4.10 -7.62
CA ILE A 373 -4.05 3.49 -6.28
C ILE A 373 -5.33 3.91 -5.53
N PRO A 374 -5.80 3.11 -4.55
CA PRO A 374 -6.89 3.54 -3.65
C PRO A 374 -6.36 4.53 -2.61
N VAL A 375 -6.61 5.83 -2.86
CA VAL A 375 -6.05 6.96 -2.10
C VAL A 375 -6.28 6.83 -0.60
N ASN A 376 -7.51 6.56 -0.15
CA ASN A 376 -7.86 6.47 1.28
C ASN A 376 -7.06 5.37 1.99
N MET A 377 -6.89 4.21 1.34
CA MET A 377 -6.15 3.08 1.90
C MET A 377 -4.68 3.44 2.09
N VAL A 378 -4.06 4.01 1.07
CA VAL A 378 -2.64 4.39 1.11
C VAL A 378 -2.42 5.54 2.10
N ALA A 379 -3.32 6.52 2.16
CA ALA A 379 -3.28 7.61 3.14
C ALA A 379 -3.24 7.08 4.58
N LYS A 380 -4.09 6.10 4.91
CA LYS A 380 -4.12 5.48 6.25
C LYS A 380 -2.86 4.69 6.56
N VAL A 381 -2.26 4.04 5.56
CA VAL A 381 -0.95 3.38 5.75
C VAL A 381 0.13 4.41 6.03
N ILE A 382 0.22 5.48 5.23
CA ILE A 382 1.21 6.56 5.43
C ILE A 382 1.03 7.20 6.80
N GLU A 383 -0.21 7.58 7.17
CA GLU A 383 -0.56 8.18 8.48
C GLU A 383 -0.04 7.33 9.66
N LYS A 384 -0.19 6.01 9.57
CA LYS A 384 0.22 5.09 10.65
C LYS A 384 1.70 4.74 10.61
N PHE A 385 2.30 4.69 9.42
CA PHE A 385 3.68 4.27 9.23
C PHE A 385 4.71 5.38 9.51
N LEU A 386 4.44 6.62 9.11
CA LEU A 386 5.43 7.70 9.24
C LEU A 386 5.93 7.92 10.68
N PRO A 387 5.07 7.93 11.73
CA PRO A 387 5.55 8.05 13.10
C PRO A 387 6.47 6.93 13.57
N LEU A 388 6.44 5.78 12.88
CA LEU A 388 7.29 4.64 13.17
C LEU A 388 8.63 4.70 12.42
N ALA A 389 8.67 5.48 11.32
CA ALA A 389 9.82 5.54 10.43
C ALA A 389 10.78 6.68 10.76
N PHE A 390 10.32 7.75 11.42
CA PHE A 390 11.07 8.92 11.84
C PHE A 390 11.27 8.96 13.34
#